data_f4acc0b1af87de705d132ddb1d3f39f3
#
_entry.id   f4acc0b1af87de705d132ddb1d3f39f3
#
_cell.length_a   1.000
_cell.length_b   1.000
_cell.length_c   1.000
_cell.angle_alpha   90.00
_cell.angle_beta   90.00
_cell.angle_gamma   90.00
#
_symmetry.space_group_name_H-M   'P 1'
#
loop_
_entity.id
_entity.type
_entity.pdbx_description
1 polymer ?
#
loop_
_entity_poly.entity_id
_entity_poly.type
_entity_poly.pdbx_seq_one_letter_code
_entity_poly.pdbx_strand_id
1 'polypeptide(L)'
;MAEIDHGDNRQRGNPENFTGEVFMTSLSAPPDPNGVAVTAVEFTPGARSKWHSHTAGQVLHILSGEGVVVNRDGQRIAMRQGDTVTAAAGEMHWHGATPASSMVQMSITTHGAPHWTDEEVGEEEYLAAVE
;
A
#
# COMPACT_ATOMS: atom_id res chain seq x y z
N MET A 1 -8.34 -27.66 1.06
CA MET A 1 -8.55 -27.52 2.52
C MET A 1 -8.34 -26.08 2.92
N ALA A 2 -9.22 -25.55 3.77
CA ALA A 2 -9.05 -24.19 4.28
C ALA A 2 -7.95 -24.16 5.36
N GLU A 3 -7.23 -23.05 5.39
CA GLU A 3 -6.18 -22.79 6.37
C GLU A 3 -6.49 -21.53 7.14
N ILE A 4 -5.97 -21.41 8.35
CA ILE A 4 -6.12 -20.21 9.16
C ILE A 4 -4.75 -19.57 9.41
N ASP A 5 -4.69 -18.23 9.26
CA ASP A 5 -3.55 -17.43 9.67
C ASP A 5 -4.04 -16.45 10.74
N HIS A 6 -3.36 -16.44 11.88
CA HIS A 6 -3.75 -15.59 13.00
C HIS A 6 -3.21 -14.16 12.91
N GLY A 7 -2.40 -13.86 11.90
CA GLY A 7 -1.85 -12.53 11.71
C GLY A 7 -0.81 -12.11 12.75
N ASP A 8 -0.10 -13.05 13.34
CA ASP A 8 0.88 -12.82 14.42
C ASP A 8 2.30 -12.57 13.88
N ASN A 9 2.42 -11.76 12.82
CA ASN A 9 3.70 -11.54 12.14
C ASN A 9 3.98 -10.07 11.82
N ARG A 10 3.36 -9.13 12.54
CA ARG A 10 3.56 -7.69 12.30
C ARG A 10 5.03 -7.33 12.39
N GLN A 11 5.55 -6.69 11.36
CA GLN A 11 6.93 -6.25 11.29
C GLN A 11 7.04 -4.92 10.53
N ARG A 12 8.15 -4.23 10.72
CA ARG A 12 8.42 -3.02 9.97
C ARG A 12 8.62 -3.36 8.49
N GLY A 13 8.00 -2.58 7.60
CA GLY A 13 8.25 -2.68 6.17
C GLY A 13 9.69 -2.30 5.84
N ASN A 14 10.21 -2.82 4.73
CA ASN A 14 11.57 -2.53 4.29
C ASN A 14 11.76 -1.02 4.12
N PRO A 15 12.65 -0.37 4.90
CA PRO A 15 12.84 1.08 4.83
C PRO A 15 13.37 1.57 3.48
N GLU A 16 13.87 0.68 2.63
CA GLU A 16 14.24 1.03 1.26
C GLU A 16 13.03 1.36 0.38
N ASN A 17 11.84 0.89 0.75
CA ASN A 17 10.62 1.04 -0.05
C ASN A 17 9.69 2.13 0.45
N PHE A 18 9.98 2.72 1.60
CA PHE A 18 9.08 3.68 2.25
C PHE A 18 9.85 4.87 2.81
N THR A 19 9.16 6.02 2.86
CA THR A 19 9.58 7.18 3.66
C THR A 19 8.68 7.20 4.89
N GLY A 20 9.25 7.32 6.08
CA GLY A 20 8.54 7.21 7.35
C GLY A 20 8.37 5.75 7.77
N GLU A 21 7.71 5.54 8.90
CA GLU A 21 7.51 4.20 9.44
C GLU A 21 6.26 3.55 8.89
N VAL A 22 6.43 2.33 8.38
CA VAL A 22 5.33 1.51 7.85
C VAL A 22 5.47 0.12 8.45
N PHE A 23 4.36 -0.44 8.92
CA PHE A 23 4.31 -1.78 9.47
C PHE A 23 3.44 -2.68 8.61
N MET A 24 3.83 -3.94 8.47
CA MET A 24 3.14 -4.89 7.62
C MET A 24 2.81 -6.16 8.39
N THR A 25 1.61 -6.67 8.15
CA THR A 25 1.17 -7.96 8.67
C THR A 25 0.67 -8.79 7.50
N SER A 26 1.29 -9.94 7.25
CA SER A 26 0.81 -10.87 6.23
C SER A 26 -0.44 -11.58 6.74
N LEU A 27 -1.52 -11.50 6.00
CA LEU A 27 -2.79 -12.17 6.32
C LEU A 27 -2.99 -13.40 5.44
N SER A 28 -2.44 -13.41 4.24
CA SER A 28 -2.41 -14.57 3.35
C SER A 28 -1.21 -14.45 2.43
N ALA A 29 -0.37 -15.47 2.43
CA ALA A 29 0.84 -15.51 1.60
C ALA A 29 0.98 -16.91 0.97
N PRO A 30 0.14 -17.24 -0.03
CA PRO A 30 0.17 -18.56 -0.64
C PRO A 30 1.51 -18.79 -1.36
N PRO A 31 2.01 -20.04 -1.40
CA PRO A 31 3.24 -20.36 -2.11
C PRO A 31 3.11 -20.25 -3.63
N ASP A 32 1.89 -20.38 -4.16
CA ASP A 32 1.63 -20.22 -5.59
C ASP A 32 1.68 -18.73 -5.94
N PRO A 33 2.57 -18.31 -6.89
CA PRO A 33 2.65 -16.90 -7.28
C PRO A 33 1.37 -16.36 -7.90
N ASN A 34 0.48 -17.22 -8.40
CA ASN A 34 -0.83 -16.82 -8.92
C ASN A 34 -1.90 -16.77 -7.81
N GLY A 35 -1.56 -17.15 -6.60
CA GLY A 35 -2.46 -17.10 -5.46
C GLY A 35 -2.70 -15.67 -4.98
N VAL A 36 -3.73 -15.49 -4.16
CA VAL A 36 -4.10 -14.18 -3.62
C VAL A 36 -3.28 -13.90 -2.37
N ALA A 37 -2.46 -12.85 -2.42
CA ALA A 37 -1.73 -12.35 -1.26
C ALA A 37 -2.52 -11.21 -0.61
N VAL A 38 -2.67 -11.25 0.70
CA VAL A 38 -3.35 -10.21 1.47
C VAL A 38 -2.43 -9.74 2.58
N THR A 39 -2.18 -8.44 2.62
CA THR A 39 -1.29 -7.83 3.62
C THR A 39 -1.99 -6.61 4.23
N ALA A 40 -1.99 -6.53 5.55
CA ALA A 40 -2.37 -5.29 6.24
C ALA A 40 -1.14 -4.40 6.30
N VAL A 41 -1.26 -3.17 5.78
CA VAL A 41 -0.17 -2.20 5.73
C VAL A 41 -0.58 -0.97 6.53
N GLU A 42 0.20 -0.68 7.57
CA GLU A 42 -0.05 0.45 8.46
C GLU A 42 0.96 1.55 8.18
N PHE A 43 0.47 2.67 7.66
CA PHE A 43 1.26 3.87 7.44
C PHE A 43 1.09 4.78 8.65
N THR A 44 2.18 5.15 9.30
CA THR A 44 2.14 6.18 10.33
C THR A 44 1.93 7.55 9.69
N PRO A 45 1.48 8.59 10.44
CA PRO A 45 1.25 9.91 9.84
C PRO A 45 2.45 10.40 9.04
N GLY A 46 2.20 10.82 7.80
CA GLY A 46 3.24 11.30 6.89
C GLY A 46 4.01 10.22 6.13
N ALA A 47 3.84 8.96 6.49
CA ALA A 47 4.54 7.87 5.80
C ALA A 47 3.94 7.59 4.44
N ARG A 48 4.79 7.22 3.48
CA ARG A 48 4.38 6.91 2.11
C ARG A 48 5.35 5.94 1.45
N SER A 49 4.86 5.25 0.42
CA SER A 49 5.67 4.33 -0.38
C SER A 49 6.46 5.07 -1.44
N LYS A 50 7.48 4.41 -1.98
CA LYS A 50 8.06 4.76 -3.27
C LYS A 50 7.07 4.47 -4.40
N TRP A 51 7.36 4.96 -5.58
CA TRP A 51 6.66 4.60 -6.79
C TRP A 51 6.84 3.11 -7.09
N HIS A 52 5.76 2.41 -7.38
CA HIS A 52 5.77 0.97 -7.67
C HIS A 52 4.55 0.57 -8.49
N SER A 53 4.56 -0.67 -8.96
CA SER A 53 3.43 -1.26 -9.69
C SER A 53 3.24 -2.72 -9.29
N HIS A 54 2.12 -3.29 -9.71
CA HIS A 54 1.80 -4.70 -9.50
C HIS A 54 1.38 -5.34 -10.82
N THR A 55 1.87 -6.54 -11.09
CA THR A 55 1.64 -7.24 -12.37
C THR A 55 0.16 -7.35 -12.73
N ALA A 56 -0.68 -7.75 -11.78
CA ALA A 56 -2.12 -7.92 -12.00
C ALA A 56 -2.95 -6.80 -11.36
N GLY A 57 -2.32 -5.70 -10.97
CA GLY A 57 -2.98 -4.63 -10.24
C GLY A 57 -3.04 -4.87 -8.75
N GLN A 58 -3.71 -3.97 -8.05
CA GLN A 58 -3.81 -4.01 -6.59
C GLN A 58 -5.19 -3.52 -6.17
N VAL A 59 -5.79 -4.22 -5.23
CA VAL A 59 -6.99 -3.74 -4.54
C VAL A 59 -6.56 -3.27 -3.16
N LEU A 60 -6.93 -2.03 -2.82
CA LEU A 60 -6.69 -1.43 -1.52
C LEU A 60 -8.02 -1.23 -0.82
N HIS A 61 -8.19 -1.80 0.36
CA HIS A 61 -9.36 -1.56 1.19
C HIS A 61 -8.91 -0.89 2.49
N ILE A 62 -9.46 0.29 2.80
CA ILE A 62 -9.02 1.10 3.92
C ILE A 62 -9.76 0.66 5.19
N LEU A 63 -9.01 0.08 6.12
CA LEU A 63 -9.55 -0.41 7.38
C LEU A 63 -9.70 0.70 8.42
N SER A 64 -8.79 1.68 8.40
CA SER A 64 -8.87 2.83 9.32
C SER A 64 -8.02 3.98 8.82
N GLY A 65 -8.33 5.20 9.30
CA GLY A 65 -7.56 6.39 9.01
C GLY A 65 -7.81 6.97 7.64
N GLU A 66 -6.87 7.80 7.20
CA GLU A 66 -6.97 8.54 5.94
C GLU A 66 -5.63 8.54 5.20
N GLY A 67 -5.70 8.50 3.88
CA GLY A 67 -4.53 8.54 3.04
C GLY A 67 -4.83 8.95 1.62
N VAL A 68 -3.88 8.71 0.74
CA VAL A 68 -3.95 9.10 -0.66
C VAL A 68 -3.24 8.05 -1.52
N VAL A 69 -3.73 7.86 -2.75
CA VAL A 69 -3.03 7.16 -3.81
C VAL A 69 -2.92 8.07 -5.03
N VAL A 70 -1.75 8.05 -5.66
CA VAL A 70 -1.44 8.92 -6.80
C VAL A 70 -0.80 8.06 -7.90
N ASN A 71 -1.26 8.22 -9.15
CA ASN A 71 -0.68 7.52 -10.29
C ASN A 71 0.16 8.47 -11.16
N ARG A 72 0.82 7.92 -12.18
CA ARG A 72 1.68 8.70 -13.08
C ARG A 72 0.93 9.70 -13.94
N ASP A 73 -0.36 9.48 -14.17
CA ASP A 73 -1.19 10.42 -14.93
C ASP A 73 -1.61 11.64 -14.11
N GLY A 74 -1.18 11.68 -12.84
CA GLY A 74 -1.54 12.78 -11.93
C GLY A 74 -2.89 12.59 -11.25
N GLN A 75 -3.55 11.46 -11.45
CA GLN A 75 -4.79 11.16 -10.74
C GLN A 75 -4.48 10.97 -9.26
N ARG A 76 -5.22 11.67 -8.44
CA ARG A 76 -5.10 11.63 -6.98
C ARG A 76 -6.44 11.20 -6.40
N ILE A 77 -6.41 10.16 -5.58
CA ILE A 77 -7.61 9.67 -4.90
C ILE A 77 -7.38 9.76 -3.40
N ALA A 78 -8.19 10.57 -2.72
CA ALA A 78 -8.22 10.60 -1.25
C ALA A 78 -8.97 9.36 -0.76
N MET A 79 -8.41 8.69 0.24
CA MET A 79 -8.94 7.45 0.80
C MET A 79 -9.27 7.63 2.27
N ARG A 80 -10.37 7.05 2.70
CA ARG A 80 -10.76 7.01 4.12
C ARG A 80 -11.30 5.63 4.47
N GLN A 81 -11.52 5.41 5.75
CA GLN A 81 -12.07 4.14 6.25
C GLN A 81 -13.30 3.70 5.45
N GLY A 82 -13.28 2.46 5.01
CA GLY A 82 -14.37 1.85 4.24
C GLY A 82 -14.20 1.94 2.73
N ASP A 83 -13.31 2.79 2.24
CA ASP A 83 -13.07 2.93 0.79
C ASP A 83 -12.31 1.73 0.23
N THR A 84 -12.63 1.41 -1.02
CA THR A 84 -11.88 0.41 -1.80
C THR A 84 -11.43 1.07 -3.10
N VAL A 85 -10.13 0.99 -3.36
CA VAL A 85 -9.51 1.56 -4.56
C VAL A 85 -8.82 0.43 -5.32
N THR A 86 -8.98 0.43 -6.64
CA THR A 86 -8.33 -0.54 -7.51
C THR A 86 -7.32 0.15 -8.41
N ALA A 87 -6.05 -0.24 -8.29
CA ALA A 87 -5.01 0.15 -9.23
C ALA A 87 -4.95 -0.89 -10.35
N ALA A 88 -4.87 -0.42 -11.59
CA ALA A 88 -4.84 -1.29 -12.75
C ALA A 88 -3.52 -2.09 -12.85
N ALA A 89 -3.56 -3.18 -13.61
CA ALA A 89 -2.37 -4.00 -13.88
C ALA A 89 -1.26 -3.12 -14.46
N GLY A 90 -0.08 -3.16 -13.85
CA GLY A 90 1.09 -2.39 -14.29
C GLY A 90 1.02 -0.89 -14.03
N GLU A 91 -0.04 -0.40 -13.42
CA GLU A 91 -0.19 1.03 -13.13
C GLU A 91 0.80 1.49 -12.07
N MET A 92 1.69 2.42 -12.45
CA MET A 92 2.67 2.99 -11.55
C MET A 92 1.99 3.98 -10.60
N HIS A 93 2.17 3.77 -9.29
CA HIS A 93 1.54 4.59 -8.26
C HIS A 93 2.35 4.62 -6.98
N TRP A 94 1.99 5.53 -6.09
CA TRP A 94 2.40 5.51 -4.69
C TRP A 94 1.18 5.76 -3.81
N HIS A 95 1.27 5.35 -2.56
CA HIS A 95 0.23 5.62 -1.57
C HIS A 95 0.85 5.91 -0.21
N GLY A 96 0.08 6.59 0.63
CA GLY A 96 0.55 6.97 1.95
C GLY A 96 -0.54 7.56 2.81
N ALA A 97 -0.23 7.76 4.09
CA ALA A 97 -1.11 8.39 5.06
C ALA A 97 -1.08 9.91 4.91
N THR A 98 -2.11 10.59 5.43
CA THR A 98 -2.08 12.05 5.56
C THR A 98 -1.15 12.45 6.70
N PRO A 99 -0.70 13.73 6.77
CA PRO A 99 0.19 14.17 7.84
C PRO A 99 -0.41 14.08 9.25
N ALA A 100 -1.73 14.16 9.35
CA ALA A 100 -2.43 14.20 10.64
C ALA A 100 -3.03 12.87 11.07
N SER A 101 -2.97 11.83 10.23
CA SER A 101 -3.64 10.54 10.50
C SER A 101 -2.75 9.39 10.09
N SER A 102 -2.78 8.31 10.85
CA SER A 102 -2.30 7.03 10.35
C SER A 102 -3.32 6.45 9.36
N MET A 103 -2.92 5.48 8.58
CA MET A 103 -3.82 4.76 7.68
C MET A 103 -3.45 3.28 7.71
N VAL A 104 -4.44 2.43 7.92
CA VAL A 104 -4.30 0.99 7.78
C VAL A 104 -5.08 0.56 6.55
N GLN A 105 -4.40 -0.04 5.60
CA GLN A 105 -5.03 -0.57 4.40
C GLN A 105 -4.79 -2.07 4.29
N MET A 106 -5.74 -2.76 3.70
CA MET A 106 -5.59 -4.14 3.28
C MET A 106 -5.20 -4.13 1.81
N SER A 107 -4.02 -4.67 1.50
CA SER A 107 -3.51 -4.80 0.13
C SER A 107 -3.79 -6.21 -0.35
N ILE A 108 -4.46 -6.31 -1.50
CA ILE A 108 -4.84 -7.58 -2.11
C ILE A 108 -4.23 -7.63 -3.50
N THR A 109 -3.33 -8.58 -3.71
CA THR A 109 -2.60 -8.73 -4.98
C THR A 109 -2.50 -10.20 -5.38
N THR A 110 -2.17 -10.42 -6.65
CA THR A 110 -1.83 -11.73 -7.20
C THR A 110 -0.60 -11.61 -8.08
N HIS A 111 -0.05 -12.72 -8.56
CA HIS A 111 1.05 -12.74 -9.53
C HIS A 111 2.37 -12.13 -9.02
N GLY A 112 2.71 -12.43 -7.78
CA GLY A 112 4.03 -12.16 -7.24
C GLY A 112 4.17 -10.82 -6.52
N ALA A 113 5.42 -10.47 -6.25
CA ALA A 113 5.80 -9.30 -5.47
C ALA A 113 5.62 -7.99 -6.26
N PRO A 114 5.53 -6.85 -5.56
CA PRO A 114 5.50 -5.55 -6.21
C PRO A 114 6.77 -5.29 -7.02
N HIS A 115 6.64 -4.47 -8.06
CA HIS A 115 7.78 -3.96 -8.83
C HIS A 115 8.17 -2.59 -8.28
N TRP A 116 9.11 -2.58 -7.36
CA TRP A 116 9.61 -1.36 -6.73
C TRP A 116 10.53 -0.59 -7.67
N THR A 117 10.43 0.74 -7.63
CA THR A 117 11.40 1.63 -8.28
C THR A 117 12.30 2.27 -7.21
N ASP A 118 13.35 2.97 -7.63
CA ASP A 118 14.19 3.75 -6.73
C ASP A 118 13.65 5.16 -6.50
N GLU A 119 12.51 5.48 -7.08
CA GLU A 119 11.95 6.82 -7.04
C GLU A 119 11.15 7.05 -5.76
N GLU A 120 11.70 7.89 -4.89
CA GLU A 120 11.04 8.32 -3.66
C GLU A 120 10.03 9.42 -3.95
N VAL A 121 9.02 9.53 -3.09
CA VAL A 121 8.11 10.66 -3.06
C VAL A 121 8.66 11.67 -2.07
N GLY A 122 9.25 12.74 -2.58
CA GLY A 122 9.83 13.80 -1.76
C GLY A 122 8.76 14.56 -0.99
N GLU A 123 9.19 15.38 -0.01
CA GLU A 123 8.25 16.07 0.85
C GLU A 123 7.36 17.05 0.10
N GLU A 124 7.91 17.79 -0.86
CA GLU A 124 7.13 18.74 -1.66
C GLU A 124 6.05 18.03 -2.48
N GLU A 125 6.41 16.96 -3.15
CA GLU A 125 5.47 16.13 -3.93
C GLU A 125 4.39 15.55 -3.03
N TYR A 126 4.77 15.04 -1.86
CA TYR A 126 3.86 14.47 -0.89
C TYR A 126 2.87 15.50 -0.36
N LEU A 127 3.36 16.66 0.10
CA LEU A 127 2.51 17.71 0.65
C LEU A 127 1.51 18.25 -0.38
N ALA A 128 1.93 18.36 -1.65
CA ALA A 128 1.02 18.75 -2.72
C ALA A 128 -0.11 17.75 -2.94
N ALA A 129 0.14 16.46 -2.70
CA ALA A 129 -0.85 15.41 -2.90
C ALA A 129 -1.85 15.29 -1.75
N VAL A 130 -1.47 15.65 -0.52
CA VAL A 130 -2.32 15.48 0.67
C VAL A 130 -3.06 16.76 1.08
N GLU A 131 -2.87 17.83 0.36
CA GLU A 131 -3.61 19.08 0.60
C GLU A 131 -5.07 19.03 0.15
#